data_9531d74a26393b07a8937e00c218f58c
#
_entry.id   9531d74a26393b07a8937e00c218f58c
#
_cell.length_a   1.000
_cell.length_b   1.000
_cell.length_c   1.000
_cell.angle_alpha   90.00
_cell.angle_beta   90.00
_cell.angle_gamma   90.00
#
_symmetry.space_group_name_H-M   'P 1'
#
loop_
_entity.id
_entity.type
_entity.pdbx_description
1 polymer ?
#
loop_
_entity_poly.entity_id
_entity_poly.type
_entity_poly.pdbx_seq_one_letter_code
_entity_poly.pdbx_strand_id
1 'polypeptide(L)'
;MTAQPEQQEKPETRTTRPFTGAEYIESIRDGREVFIYGEKVKDVTEHPAFRNSVRTTARLYDALHDPAQQGVLTAPTDTGSDGFTHPFFRTPRSREDLVADRDAIAAWARMTYGWMGRSPDYKAAFLGTLGANSEFYEPFAANARRWYTESQEKVLYWNHAIINPPVDRDRNPDEVRDIFMHVEEERDDGLIVSGAKVVATGSAITHYNFIAHYGLPIKKREFALVATIPMDAPGLK
;
A
#
# COMPACT_ATOMS: atom_id res chain seq x y z
N MET A 1 24.33 -37.21 -37.59
CA MET A 1 23.18 -36.41 -37.16
C MET A 1 23.64 -35.56 -35.98
N THR A 2 23.96 -34.32 -36.22
CA THR A 2 24.39 -33.34 -35.20
C THR A 2 23.17 -32.63 -34.70
N ALA A 3 22.82 -32.82 -33.41
CA ALA A 3 21.76 -32.08 -32.75
C ALA A 3 22.15 -30.61 -32.68
N GLN A 4 21.28 -29.71 -33.19
CA GLN A 4 21.40 -28.27 -32.98
C GLN A 4 21.07 -27.96 -31.51
N PRO A 5 21.81 -27.04 -30.85
CA PRO A 5 21.45 -26.62 -29.51
C PRO A 5 20.14 -25.85 -29.58
N GLU A 6 19.17 -26.26 -28.75
CA GLU A 6 17.96 -25.49 -28.46
C GLU A 6 18.34 -24.08 -27.99
N GLN A 7 17.96 -23.09 -28.77
CA GLN A 7 18.01 -21.69 -28.33
C GLN A 7 16.97 -21.54 -27.21
N GLN A 8 17.43 -21.44 -25.98
CA GLN A 8 16.61 -20.96 -24.87
C GLN A 8 16.21 -19.52 -25.19
N GLU A 9 14.94 -19.31 -25.52
CA GLU A 9 14.37 -17.98 -25.60
C GLU A 9 14.62 -17.24 -24.28
N LYS A 10 15.36 -16.14 -24.34
CA LYS A 10 15.47 -15.24 -23.19
C LYS A 10 14.07 -14.78 -22.83
N PRO A 11 13.65 -14.85 -21.56
CA PRO A 11 12.36 -14.30 -21.15
C PRO A 11 12.29 -12.82 -21.57
N GLU A 12 11.19 -12.44 -22.22
CA GLU A 12 10.92 -11.04 -22.57
C GLU A 12 11.03 -10.20 -21.29
N THR A 13 11.96 -9.27 -21.30
CA THR A 13 12.19 -8.39 -20.15
C THR A 13 11.03 -7.40 -20.07
N ARG A 14 10.24 -7.51 -19.01
CA ARG A 14 9.10 -6.62 -18.77
C ARG A 14 9.60 -5.28 -18.23
N THR A 15 9.30 -4.19 -18.93
CA THR A 15 9.59 -2.82 -18.44
C THR A 15 8.42 -2.29 -17.63
N THR A 16 8.69 -1.86 -16.40
CA THR A 16 7.68 -1.33 -15.49
C THR A 16 8.05 0.07 -14.99
N ARG A 17 7.06 0.84 -14.60
CA ARG A 17 7.25 2.17 -14.03
C ARG A 17 6.15 2.51 -13.03
N PRO A 18 6.40 3.45 -12.10
CA PRO A 18 5.37 4.04 -11.26
C PRO A 18 4.23 4.65 -12.07
N PHE A 19 3.07 4.79 -11.45
CA PHE A 19 2.00 5.64 -11.99
C PHE A 19 2.51 7.06 -12.25
N THR A 20 1.99 7.71 -13.27
CA THR A 20 1.98 9.17 -13.40
C THR A 20 0.93 9.74 -12.45
N GLY A 21 0.94 11.06 -12.22
CA GLY A 21 -0.11 11.71 -11.43
C GLY A 21 -1.51 11.51 -12.01
N ALA A 22 -1.65 11.51 -13.34
CA ALA A 22 -2.92 11.25 -14.01
C ALA A 22 -3.39 9.80 -13.79
N GLU A 23 -2.50 8.84 -13.92
CA GLU A 23 -2.79 7.41 -13.68
C GLU A 23 -3.12 7.14 -12.22
N TYR A 24 -2.45 7.81 -11.26
CA TYR A 24 -2.82 7.74 -9.85
C TYR A 24 -4.24 8.27 -9.61
N ILE A 25 -4.59 9.45 -10.15
CA ILE A 25 -5.93 10.01 -10.01
C ILE A 25 -6.98 9.03 -10.56
N GLU A 26 -6.74 8.45 -11.73
CA GLU A 26 -7.67 7.50 -12.34
C GLU A 26 -7.77 6.20 -11.53
N SER A 27 -6.66 5.72 -10.96
CA SER A 27 -6.63 4.48 -10.18
C SER A 27 -7.43 4.52 -8.89
N ILE A 28 -7.75 5.72 -8.38
CA ILE A 28 -8.57 5.90 -7.17
C ILE A 28 -10.03 6.31 -7.48
N ARG A 29 -10.43 6.31 -8.76
CA ARG A 29 -11.83 6.39 -9.23
C ARG A 29 -12.44 5.00 -9.36
N ASP A 30 -12.31 4.20 -8.35
CA ASP A 30 -12.55 2.76 -8.35
C ASP A 30 -13.90 2.34 -7.74
N GLY A 31 -14.76 3.29 -7.41
CA GLY A 31 -16.06 3.00 -6.84
C GLY A 31 -16.08 2.89 -5.32
N ARG A 32 -14.98 3.22 -4.65
CA ARG A 32 -14.88 3.26 -3.17
C ARG A 32 -16.00 4.06 -2.53
N GLU A 33 -16.46 3.59 -1.39
CA GLU A 33 -17.52 4.28 -0.63
C GLU A 33 -16.91 5.15 0.48
N VAL A 34 -16.99 6.46 0.33
CA VAL A 34 -16.52 7.45 1.30
C VAL A 34 -17.67 8.33 1.75
N PHE A 35 -17.77 8.59 3.04
CA PHE A 35 -18.80 9.46 3.63
C PHE A 35 -18.18 10.58 4.44
N ILE A 36 -18.73 11.79 4.31
CA ILE A 36 -18.38 12.96 5.14
C ILE A 36 -19.67 13.57 5.67
N TYR A 37 -19.77 13.72 6.99
CA TYR A 37 -20.95 14.28 7.65
C TYR A 37 -22.26 13.57 7.27
N GLY A 38 -22.21 12.26 7.01
CA GLY A 38 -23.36 11.46 6.60
C GLY A 38 -23.66 11.48 5.09
N GLU A 39 -22.97 12.30 4.31
CA GLU A 39 -23.14 12.37 2.86
C GLU A 39 -22.14 11.51 2.12
N LYS A 40 -22.61 10.75 1.14
CA LYS A 40 -21.73 9.93 0.27
C LYS A 40 -20.96 10.83 -0.70
N VAL A 41 -19.64 10.73 -0.67
CA VAL A 41 -18.75 11.39 -1.62
C VAL A 41 -18.87 10.69 -2.98
N LYS A 42 -19.19 11.42 -4.03
CA LYS A 42 -19.35 10.87 -5.39
C LYS A 42 -18.02 10.53 -6.04
N ASP A 43 -17.04 11.40 -5.88
CA ASP A 43 -15.69 11.27 -6.43
C ASP A 43 -14.70 11.94 -5.48
N VAL A 44 -13.80 11.16 -4.88
CA VAL A 44 -12.78 11.66 -3.95
C VAL A 44 -11.77 12.59 -4.64
N THR A 45 -11.58 12.43 -5.95
CA THR A 45 -10.62 13.22 -6.73
C THR A 45 -11.09 14.67 -6.96
N GLU A 46 -12.41 14.90 -6.90
CA GLU A 46 -13.01 16.21 -7.13
C GLU A 46 -13.61 16.83 -5.87
N HIS A 47 -13.91 16.01 -4.84
CA HIS A 47 -14.53 16.50 -3.63
C HIS A 47 -13.65 17.51 -2.89
N PRO A 48 -14.19 18.67 -2.44
CA PRO A 48 -13.43 19.75 -1.80
C PRO A 48 -12.55 19.31 -0.62
N ALA A 49 -12.98 18.33 0.16
CA ALA A 49 -12.22 17.82 1.30
C ALA A 49 -10.97 17.02 0.90
N PHE A 50 -10.92 16.44 -0.30
CA PHE A 50 -9.85 15.53 -0.72
C PHE A 50 -9.04 16.02 -1.92
N ARG A 51 -9.67 16.73 -2.87
CA ARG A 51 -9.07 17.10 -4.17
C ARG A 51 -7.68 17.73 -4.08
N ASN A 52 -7.43 18.55 -3.07
CA ASN A 52 -6.12 19.20 -2.92
C ASN A 52 -5.04 18.20 -2.48
N SER A 53 -5.38 17.26 -1.58
CA SER A 53 -4.47 16.18 -1.20
C SER A 53 -4.22 15.22 -2.37
N VAL A 54 -5.27 14.90 -3.15
CA VAL A 54 -5.14 14.10 -4.38
C VAL A 54 -4.19 14.76 -5.38
N ARG A 55 -4.38 16.05 -5.66
CA ARG A 55 -3.50 16.83 -6.57
C ARG A 55 -2.07 16.90 -6.07
N THR A 56 -1.88 17.05 -4.76
CA THR A 56 -0.54 17.05 -4.16
C THR A 56 0.11 15.69 -4.32
N THR A 57 -0.60 14.60 -4.05
CA THR A 57 -0.11 13.24 -4.26
C THR A 57 0.22 12.98 -5.73
N ALA A 58 -0.66 13.40 -6.67
CA ALA A 58 -0.41 13.29 -8.11
C ALA A 58 0.90 13.96 -8.53
N ARG A 59 1.21 15.15 -7.98
CA ARG A 59 2.50 15.82 -8.22
C ARG A 59 3.71 15.02 -7.74
N LEU A 60 3.58 14.25 -6.66
CA LEU A 60 4.65 13.36 -6.20
C LEU A 60 4.91 12.23 -7.20
N TYR A 61 3.84 11.66 -7.77
CA TYR A 61 3.97 10.66 -8.84
C TYR A 61 4.60 11.25 -10.10
N ASP A 62 4.14 12.44 -10.55
CA ASP A 62 4.71 13.10 -11.73
C ASP A 62 6.21 13.39 -11.56
N ALA A 63 6.65 13.72 -10.35
CA ALA A 63 8.06 13.97 -10.06
C ALA A 63 8.96 12.74 -10.29
N LEU A 64 8.43 11.51 -10.20
CA LEU A 64 9.16 10.29 -10.52
C LEU A 64 9.51 10.19 -12.02
N HIS A 65 8.78 10.93 -12.85
CA HIS A 65 8.96 10.98 -14.31
C HIS A 65 9.70 12.23 -14.79
N ASP A 66 9.98 13.19 -13.89
CA ASP A 66 10.71 14.39 -14.21
C ASP A 66 12.23 14.10 -14.27
N PRO A 67 12.90 14.26 -15.43
CA PRO A 67 14.34 14.01 -15.57
C PRO A 67 15.19 14.79 -14.56
N ALA A 68 14.73 15.97 -14.10
CA ALA A 68 15.45 16.78 -13.12
C ALA A 68 15.37 16.20 -11.68
N GLN A 69 14.40 15.34 -11.40
CA GLN A 69 14.14 14.73 -10.09
C GLN A 69 14.57 13.25 -10.03
N GLN A 70 14.64 12.57 -11.16
CA GLN A 70 14.88 11.12 -11.23
C GLN A 70 16.17 10.70 -10.51
N GLY A 71 17.23 11.49 -10.57
CA GLY A 71 18.49 11.17 -9.89
C GLY A 71 18.39 11.01 -8.37
N VAL A 72 17.36 11.58 -7.74
CA VAL A 72 17.09 11.45 -6.31
C VAL A 72 15.86 10.58 -6.02
N LEU A 73 14.83 10.71 -6.85
CA LEU A 73 13.52 10.09 -6.58
C LEU A 73 13.37 8.67 -7.13
N THR A 74 14.31 8.20 -7.95
CA THR A 74 14.16 6.87 -8.57
C THR A 74 15.39 5.98 -8.39
N ALA A 75 15.12 4.68 -8.39
CA ALA A 75 16.11 3.61 -8.46
C ALA A 75 15.60 2.50 -9.37
N PRO A 76 16.47 1.68 -9.98
CA PRO A 76 16.05 0.47 -10.69
C PRO A 76 15.22 -0.43 -9.78
N THR A 77 14.23 -1.14 -10.31
CA THR A 77 13.52 -2.19 -9.55
C THR A 77 14.44 -3.36 -9.22
N ASP A 78 14.11 -4.13 -8.20
CA ASP A 78 14.72 -5.44 -7.90
C ASP A 78 13.72 -6.61 -8.04
N THR A 79 12.65 -6.38 -8.81
CA THR A 79 11.56 -7.32 -9.06
C THR A 79 11.77 -8.18 -10.30
N GLY A 80 12.91 -8.04 -10.98
CA GLY A 80 13.19 -8.72 -12.25
C GLY A 80 12.60 -8.00 -13.48
N SER A 81 12.16 -6.75 -13.34
CA SER A 81 11.78 -5.90 -14.46
C SER A 81 12.91 -4.90 -14.82
N ASP A 82 12.95 -4.46 -16.09
CA ASP A 82 13.81 -3.36 -16.54
C ASP A 82 13.12 -2.00 -16.27
N GLY A 83 12.70 -1.78 -15.03
CA GLY A 83 11.94 -0.61 -14.65
C GLY A 83 12.60 0.21 -13.55
N PHE A 84 11.87 1.23 -13.11
CA PHE A 84 12.28 2.05 -11.98
C PHE A 84 11.15 2.21 -10.96
N THR A 85 11.54 2.57 -9.74
CA THR A 85 10.63 2.80 -8.61
C THR A 85 11.15 3.93 -7.73
N HIS A 86 10.37 4.37 -6.75
CA HIS A 86 10.91 5.21 -5.69
C HIS A 86 11.83 4.38 -4.77
N PRO A 87 13.03 4.84 -4.40
CA PRO A 87 14.03 4.05 -3.67
C PRO A 87 13.46 3.34 -2.44
N PHE A 88 12.65 4.01 -1.65
CA PHE A 88 12.08 3.47 -0.40
C PHE A 88 11.09 2.29 -0.61
N PHE A 89 10.72 1.96 -1.85
CA PHE A 89 9.93 0.77 -2.18
C PHE A 89 10.78 -0.48 -2.38
N ARG A 90 12.10 -0.34 -2.42
CA ARG A 90 13.04 -1.46 -2.44
C ARG A 90 13.42 -1.89 -1.04
N THR A 91 13.86 -3.13 -0.89
CA THR A 91 14.51 -3.57 0.34
C THR A 91 15.93 -3.02 0.39
N PRO A 92 16.30 -2.14 1.34
CA PRO A 92 17.67 -1.64 1.44
C PRO A 92 18.63 -2.78 1.83
N ARG A 93 19.76 -2.85 1.14
CA ARG A 93 20.81 -3.87 1.34
C ARG A 93 22.13 -3.30 1.81
N SER A 94 22.28 -1.98 1.76
CA SER A 94 23.49 -1.26 2.11
C SER A 94 23.18 0.02 2.87
N ARG A 95 24.24 0.65 3.41
CA ARG A 95 24.12 1.98 3.99
C ARG A 95 23.77 3.03 2.93
N GLU A 96 24.29 2.85 1.74
CA GLU A 96 24.07 3.74 0.58
C GLU A 96 22.59 3.70 0.17
N ASP A 97 21.94 2.53 0.19
CA ASP A 97 20.49 2.40 -0.04
C ASP A 97 19.70 3.19 1.01
N LEU A 98 20.03 3.06 2.29
CA LEU A 98 19.36 3.83 3.36
C LEU A 98 19.53 5.34 3.23
N VAL A 99 20.70 5.79 2.72
CA VAL A 99 20.94 7.21 2.43
C VAL A 99 20.07 7.65 1.23
N ALA A 100 20.00 6.87 0.17
CA ALA A 100 19.16 7.14 -0.99
C ALA A 100 17.66 7.19 -0.60
N ASP A 101 17.21 6.26 0.23
CA ASP A 101 15.84 6.22 0.78
C ASP A 101 15.52 7.52 1.52
N ARG A 102 16.39 7.92 2.45
CA ARG A 102 16.25 9.16 3.22
C ARG A 102 16.17 10.38 2.31
N ASP A 103 17.04 10.45 1.32
CA ASP A 103 17.14 11.62 0.44
C ASP A 103 15.92 11.73 -0.49
N ALA A 104 15.40 10.60 -0.97
CA ALA A 104 14.18 10.53 -1.76
C ALA A 104 12.93 10.93 -0.93
N ILE A 105 12.78 10.41 0.30
CA ILE A 105 11.73 10.82 1.24
C ILE A 105 11.82 12.34 1.51
N ALA A 106 13.01 12.85 1.78
CA ALA A 106 13.22 14.26 2.03
C ALA A 106 12.90 15.13 0.80
N ALA A 107 13.17 14.66 -0.41
CA ALA A 107 12.82 15.36 -1.64
C ALA A 107 11.29 15.48 -1.79
N TRP A 108 10.53 14.40 -1.62
CA TRP A 108 9.07 14.44 -1.61
C TRP A 108 8.50 15.30 -0.48
N ALA A 109 9.10 15.23 0.72
CA ALA A 109 8.68 16.08 1.84
C ALA A 109 8.86 17.58 1.52
N ARG A 110 9.94 17.96 0.85
CA ARG A 110 10.18 19.36 0.41
C ARG A 110 9.13 19.81 -0.60
N MET A 111 8.73 18.96 -1.54
CA MET A 111 7.69 19.27 -2.53
C MET A 111 6.33 19.55 -1.91
N THR A 112 6.08 19.02 -0.72
CA THR A 112 4.84 19.21 0.04
C THR A 112 5.00 20.15 1.22
N TYR A 113 6.15 20.83 1.33
CA TYR A 113 6.50 21.73 2.44
C TYR A 113 6.37 21.05 3.83
N GLY A 114 6.52 19.74 3.89
CA GLY A 114 6.34 18.95 5.11
C GLY A 114 4.89 18.79 5.60
N TRP A 115 3.90 19.26 4.85
CA TRP A 115 2.50 19.24 5.25
C TRP A 115 1.82 17.88 5.05
N MET A 116 2.35 17.01 4.18
CA MET A 116 1.79 15.66 4.00
C MET A 116 2.40 14.69 5.01
N GLY A 117 1.66 14.42 6.08
CA GLY A 117 2.03 13.39 7.06
C GLY A 117 1.86 11.96 6.53
N ARG A 118 1.23 11.79 5.38
CA ARG A 118 1.04 10.53 4.66
C ARG A 118 1.29 10.77 3.18
N SER A 119 2.38 10.24 2.66
CA SER A 119 2.78 10.20 1.26
C SER A 119 2.83 8.76 0.77
N PRO A 120 2.93 8.46 -0.52
CA PRO A 120 2.94 7.08 -1.01
C PRO A 120 4.02 6.19 -0.39
N ASP A 121 5.18 6.75 -0.03
CA ASP A 121 6.27 6.06 0.66
C ASP A 121 5.98 5.68 2.12
N TYR A 122 4.93 6.24 2.72
CA TYR A 122 4.64 6.09 4.15
C TYR A 122 4.62 4.64 4.67
N LYS A 123 4.12 3.69 3.88
CA LYS A 123 4.06 2.26 4.23
C LYS A 123 4.96 1.35 3.38
N ALA A 124 5.81 1.92 2.55
CA ALA A 124 6.72 1.15 1.70
C ALA A 124 7.66 0.25 2.51
N ALA A 125 8.08 0.66 3.73
CA ALA A 125 8.87 -0.18 4.62
C ALA A 125 8.19 -1.51 4.98
N PHE A 126 6.86 -1.56 5.11
CA PHE A 126 6.13 -2.82 5.34
C PHE A 126 6.23 -3.74 4.13
N LEU A 127 6.16 -3.18 2.94
CA LEU A 127 6.29 -3.91 1.69
C LEU A 127 7.71 -4.44 1.51
N GLY A 128 8.70 -3.63 1.88
CA GLY A 128 10.10 -4.03 1.89
C GLY A 128 10.36 -5.28 2.75
N THR A 129 9.69 -5.43 3.89
CA THR A 129 9.82 -6.63 4.72
C THR A 129 9.28 -7.88 4.03
N LEU A 130 8.22 -7.77 3.22
CA LEU A 130 7.66 -8.88 2.45
C LEU A 130 8.65 -9.37 1.39
N GLY A 131 9.35 -8.45 0.72
CA GLY A 131 10.38 -8.77 -0.26
C GLY A 131 11.67 -9.29 0.36
N ALA A 132 12.06 -8.72 1.52
CA ALA A 132 13.32 -9.07 2.19
C ALA A 132 13.36 -10.51 2.71
N ASN A 133 12.22 -11.02 3.17
CA ASN A 133 12.12 -12.32 3.83
C ASN A 133 10.80 -13.03 3.47
N SER A 134 10.52 -13.16 2.19
CA SER A 134 9.28 -13.78 1.71
C SER A 134 9.10 -15.23 2.20
N GLU A 135 10.19 -15.96 2.40
CA GLU A 135 10.20 -17.35 2.89
C GLU A 135 9.63 -17.49 4.31
N PHE A 136 9.72 -16.44 5.12
CA PHE A 136 9.10 -16.41 6.45
C PHE A 136 7.57 -16.61 6.39
N TYR A 137 6.96 -16.28 5.26
CA TYR A 137 5.51 -16.35 5.06
C TYR A 137 5.02 -17.66 4.43
N GLU A 138 5.86 -18.72 4.39
CA GLU A 138 5.39 -20.01 3.91
C GLU A 138 4.18 -20.53 4.72
N PRO A 139 3.17 -21.15 4.05
CA PRO A 139 3.13 -21.51 2.63
C PRO A 139 2.65 -20.35 1.71
N PHE A 140 2.55 -19.13 2.21
CA PHE A 140 2.02 -17.95 1.49
C PHE A 140 3.12 -17.03 0.93
N ALA A 141 4.35 -17.52 0.81
CA ALA A 141 5.49 -16.73 0.32
C ALA A 141 5.26 -16.10 -1.07
N ALA A 142 4.52 -16.80 -1.95
CA ALA A 142 4.15 -16.28 -3.25
C ALA A 142 3.28 -15.00 -3.13
N ASN A 143 2.38 -14.94 -2.15
CA ASN A 143 1.56 -13.76 -1.89
C ASN A 143 2.42 -12.59 -1.35
N ALA A 144 3.36 -12.86 -0.47
CA ALA A 144 4.30 -11.84 0.03
C ALA A 144 5.12 -11.23 -1.13
N ARG A 145 5.67 -12.07 -2.01
CA ARG A 145 6.40 -11.63 -3.21
C ARG A 145 5.52 -10.81 -4.15
N ARG A 146 4.28 -11.24 -4.39
CA ARG A 146 3.32 -10.50 -5.23
C ARG A 146 3.10 -9.09 -4.70
N TRP A 147 2.81 -8.93 -3.41
CA TRP A 147 2.59 -7.61 -2.81
C TRP A 147 3.82 -6.70 -2.92
N TYR A 148 5.02 -7.26 -2.69
CA TYR A 148 6.26 -6.53 -2.86
C TYR A 148 6.45 -6.05 -4.31
N THR A 149 6.30 -6.97 -5.26
CA THR A 149 6.48 -6.70 -6.69
C THR A 149 5.50 -5.65 -7.21
N GLU A 150 4.19 -5.86 -7.02
CA GLU A 150 3.16 -4.95 -7.51
C GLU A 150 3.29 -3.55 -6.89
N SER A 151 3.58 -3.50 -5.60
CA SER A 151 3.71 -2.23 -4.89
C SER A 151 4.93 -1.45 -5.34
N GLN A 152 6.04 -2.12 -5.55
CA GLN A 152 7.26 -1.49 -6.04
C GLN A 152 7.10 -0.98 -7.47
N GLU A 153 6.57 -1.81 -8.38
CA GLU A 153 6.49 -1.48 -9.80
C GLU A 153 5.53 -0.34 -10.12
N LYS A 154 4.50 -0.13 -9.29
CA LYS A 154 3.50 0.94 -9.47
C LYS A 154 3.66 2.08 -8.48
N VAL A 155 4.49 1.90 -7.44
CA VAL A 155 4.56 2.79 -6.27
C VAL A 155 3.18 2.92 -5.62
N LEU A 156 2.56 1.77 -5.28
CA LEU A 156 1.20 1.75 -4.73
C LEU A 156 1.13 2.50 -3.39
N TYR A 157 0.14 3.35 -3.24
CA TYR A 157 -0.07 4.12 -2.03
C TYR A 157 -0.80 3.28 -0.98
N TRP A 158 -0.10 2.94 0.08
CA TRP A 158 -0.61 2.18 1.21
C TRP A 158 -0.80 3.04 2.43
N ASN A 159 -1.83 2.75 3.18
CA ASN A 159 -2.05 3.28 4.52
C ASN A 159 -2.17 2.16 5.54
N HIS A 160 -2.48 2.49 6.78
CA HIS A 160 -2.85 1.51 7.79
C HIS A 160 -4.09 1.95 8.58
N ALA A 161 -4.80 0.97 9.12
CA ALA A 161 -5.85 1.16 10.11
C ALA A 161 -5.66 0.10 11.21
N ILE A 162 -4.99 0.47 12.30
CA ILE A 162 -4.61 -0.44 13.38
C ILE A 162 -5.32 -0.16 14.69
N ILE A 163 -5.86 1.04 14.88
CA ILE A 163 -6.51 1.44 16.13
C ILE A 163 -7.96 0.96 16.13
N ASN A 164 -8.37 0.33 17.21
CA ASN A 164 -9.77 -0.02 17.43
C ASN A 164 -10.60 1.22 17.84
N PRO A 165 -11.90 1.24 17.54
CA PRO A 165 -12.80 2.28 18.02
C PRO A 165 -12.71 2.46 19.54
N PRO A 166 -12.88 3.69 20.06
CA PRO A 166 -12.78 3.99 21.49
C PRO A 166 -14.05 3.55 22.24
N VAL A 167 -14.27 2.26 22.30
CA VAL A 167 -15.31 1.63 23.11
C VAL A 167 -14.76 1.26 24.49
N ASP A 168 -15.58 0.65 25.32
CA ASP A 168 -15.20 0.17 26.65
C ASP A 168 -13.92 -0.69 26.59
N ARG A 169 -12.81 -0.14 27.08
CA ARG A 169 -11.48 -0.76 26.99
C ARG A 169 -11.26 -1.85 28.04
N ASP A 170 -12.15 -1.96 29.02
CA ASP A 170 -12.11 -2.99 30.06
C ASP A 170 -12.77 -4.30 29.60
N ARG A 171 -13.46 -4.27 28.42
CA ARG A 171 -14.09 -5.44 27.84
C ARG A 171 -13.19 -6.12 26.80
N ASN A 172 -13.29 -7.45 26.73
CA ASN A 172 -12.58 -8.20 25.70
C ASN A 172 -13.21 -7.94 24.31
N PRO A 173 -12.45 -8.10 23.20
CA PRO A 173 -12.98 -7.93 21.84
C PRO A 173 -14.24 -8.73 21.54
N ASP A 174 -14.36 -9.96 22.07
CA ASP A 174 -15.49 -10.82 21.87
C ASP A 174 -16.78 -10.37 22.58
N GLU A 175 -16.66 -9.55 23.63
CA GLU A 175 -17.81 -8.95 24.33
C GLU A 175 -18.36 -7.71 23.61
N VAL A 176 -17.61 -7.17 22.66
CA VAL A 176 -17.93 -6.02 21.80
C VAL A 176 -17.73 -6.34 20.33
N ARG A 177 -18.09 -7.59 19.96
CA ARG A 177 -17.88 -8.18 18.63
C ARG A 177 -18.35 -7.28 17.50
N ASP A 178 -19.51 -6.66 17.62
CA ASP A 178 -20.12 -5.82 16.56
C ASP A 178 -19.29 -4.60 16.19
N ILE A 179 -18.29 -4.27 17.01
CA ILE A 179 -17.47 -3.06 16.84
C ILE A 179 -16.07 -3.40 16.34
N PHE A 180 -15.44 -4.42 16.94
CA PHE A 180 -14.06 -4.76 16.59
C PHE A 180 -13.97 -5.61 15.34
N MET A 181 -12.99 -5.29 14.51
CA MET A 181 -12.77 -6.03 13.28
C MET A 181 -12.41 -7.48 13.56
N HIS A 182 -13.13 -8.39 12.92
CA HIS A 182 -12.97 -9.82 13.05
C HIS A 182 -13.37 -10.55 11.76
N VAL A 183 -12.97 -11.81 11.65
CA VAL A 183 -13.38 -12.70 10.58
C VAL A 183 -14.76 -13.26 10.91
N GLU A 184 -15.74 -13.05 10.03
CA GLU A 184 -17.07 -13.65 10.11
C GLU A 184 -17.11 -15.02 9.43
N GLU A 185 -16.41 -15.16 8.29
CA GLU A 185 -16.43 -16.38 7.50
C GLU A 185 -15.10 -16.52 6.74
N GLU A 186 -14.55 -17.74 6.74
CA GLU A 186 -13.43 -18.15 5.89
C GLU A 186 -13.99 -18.87 4.67
N ARG A 187 -13.60 -18.45 3.46
CA ARG A 187 -14.02 -19.02 2.17
C ARG A 187 -12.82 -19.44 1.35
N ASP A 188 -13.03 -20.23 0.33
CA ASP A 188 -11.96 -20.65 -0.60
C ASP A 188 -11.37 -19.47 -1.38
N ASP A 189 -12.15 -18.40 -1.61
CA ASP A 189 -11.77 -17.20 -2.35
C ASP A 189 -11.36 -16.02 -1.47
N GLY A 190 -11.44 -16.13 -0.14
CA GLY A 190 -11.05 -15.07 0.78
C GLY A 190 -11.71 -15.10 2.14
N LEU A 191 -11.73 -13.95 2.79
CA LEU A 191 -12.30 -13.74 4.11
C LEU A 191 -13.46 -12.76 4.04
N ILE A 192 -14.56 -13.07 4.71
CA ILE A 192 -15.58 -12.07 5.05
C ILE A 192 -15.21 -11.52 6.42
N VAL A 193 -15.05 -10.21 6.48
CA VAL A 193 -14.69 -9.50 7.72
C VAL A 193 -15.75 -8.47 8.08
N SER A 194 -15.94 -8.24 9.36
CA SER A 194 -16.86 -7.22 9.90
C SER A 194 -16.18 -6.42 11.00
N GLY A 195 -16.72 -5.24 11.29
CA GLY A 195 -16.22 -4.36 12.35
C GLY A 195 -15.58 -3.08 11.81
N ALA A 196 -14.95 -2.33 12.71
CA ALA A 196 -14.40 -1.01 12.39
C ALA A 196 -12.97 -0.82 12.86
N LYS A 197 -12.28 0.04 12.18
CA LYS A 197 -10.99 0.63 12.58
C LYS A 197 -11.10 2.14 12.54
N VAL A 198 -10.28 2.83 13.34
CA VAL A 198 -10.23 4.30 13.38
C VAL A 198 -8.81 4.81 13.18
N VAL A 199 -8.68 6.12 12.97
CA VAL A 199 -7.38 6.79 12.73
C VAL A 199 -6.69 6.24 11.47
N ALA A 200 -7.46 6.06 10.41
CA ALA A 200 -6.97 5.63 9.10
C ALA A 200 -6.70 6.86 8.19
N THR A 201 -5.84 7.77 8.65
CA THR A 201 -5.57 9.05 8.01
C THR A 201 -5.16 8.88 6.55
N GLY A 202 -5.92 9.49 5.63
CA GLY A 202 -5.64 9.46 4.20
C GLY A 202 -6.24 8.26 3.45
N SER A 203 -6.90 7.31 4.12
CA SER A 203 -7.47 6.11 3.48
C SER A 203 -8.31 6.39 2.24
N ALA A 204 -9.10 7.45 2.25
CA ALA A 204 -9.93 7.83 1.11
C ALA A 204 -9.16 8.06 -0.21
N ILE A 205 -7.85 8.27 -0.15
CA ILE A 205 -7.00 8.57 -1.31
C ILE A 205 -5.85 7.57 -1.52
N THR A 206 -5.88 6.45 -0.80
CA THR A 206 -4.88 5.35 -0.93
C THR A 206 -5.45 4.18 -1.73
N HIS A 207 -4.59 3.26 -2.16
CA HIS A 207 -5.03 2.03 -2.84
C HIS A 207 -5.42 0.94 -1.83
N TYR A 208 -4.66 0.84 -0.72
CA TYR A 208 -4.81 -0.24 0.25
C TYR A 208 -4.67 0.27 1.68
N ASN A 209 -5.36 -0.39 2.61
CA ASN A 209 -5.12 -0.29 4.03
C ASN A 209 -4.54 -1.58 4.60
N PHE A 210 -3.45 -1.46 5.32
CA PHE A 210 -2.94 -2.51 6.19
C PHE A 210 -3.71 -2.50 7.51
N ILE A 211 -4.37 -3.60 7.83
CA ILE A 211 -5.14 -3.80 9.05
C ILE A 211 -4.35 -4.68 10.00
N ALA A 212 -4.23 -4.26 11.24
CA ALA A 212 -3.57 -5.02 12.28
C ALA A 212 -4.21 -4.74 13.65
N HIS A 213 -3.71 -5.43 14.66
CA HIS A 213 -4.12 -5.24 16.05
C HIS A 213 -3.13 -4.35 16.80
N TYR A 214 -3.65 -3.64 17.79
CA TYR A 214 -2.85 -2.88 18.75
C TYR A 214 -3.50 -2.89 20.14
N GLY A 215 -2.71 -3.27 21.14
CA GLY A 215 -2.96 -2.95 22.54
C GLY A 215 -3.98 -3.79 23.31
N LEU A 216 -4.69 -4.72 22.69
CA LEU A 216 -5.65 -5.58 23.40
C LEU A 216 -5.26 -7.06 23.30
N PRO A 217 -5.40 -7.84 24.39
CA PRO A 217 -5.23 -9.29 24.35
C PRO A 217 -6.28 -9.92 23.41
N ILE A 218 -5.82 -10.72 22.46
CA ILE A 218 -6.69 -11.49 21.58
C ILE A 218 -6.86 -12.87 22.18
N LYS A 219 -8.10 -13.23 22.53
CA LYS A 219 -8.44 -14.52 23.13
C LYS A 219 -9.06 -15.49 22.13
N LYS A 220 -9.68 -14.96 21.06
CA LYS A 220 -10.37 -15.75 20.04
C LYS A 220 -9.74 -15.52 18.67
N ARG A 221 -9.60 -16.60 17.90
CA ARG A 221 -8.91 -16.63 16.61
C ARG A 221 -9.46 -15.63 15.61
N GLU A 222 -10.79 -15.48 15.54
CA GLU A 222 -11.45 -14.59 14.58
C GLU A 222 -11.06 -13.12 14.72
N PHE A 223 -10.56 -12.70 15.89
CA PHE A 223 -10.05 -11.34 16.12
C PHE A 223 -8.55 -11.18 15.82
N ALA A 224 -7.84 -12.28 15.55
CA ALA A 224 -6.41 -12.26 15.23
C ALA A 224 -6.16 -11.93 13.75
N LEU A 225 -6.86 -10.92 13.22
CA LEU A 225 -6.77 -10.54 11.81
C LEU A 225 -5.63 -9.54 11.57
N VAL A 226 -4.67 -9.94 10.73
CA VAL A 226 -3.70 -9.05 10.09
C VAL A 226 -3.87 -9.23 8.58
N ALA A 227 -4.25 -8.17 7.89
CA ALA A 227 -4.63 -8.26 6.49
C ALA A 227 -4.38 -6.96 5.73
N THR A 228 -4.44 -7.04 4.42
CA THR A 228 -4.50 -5.91 3.51
C THR A 228 -5.86 -5.86 2.85
N ILE A 229 -6.51 -4.70 2.89
CA ILE A 229 -7.83 -4.48 2.31
C ILE A 229 -7.72 -3.42 1.22
N PRO A 230 -8.15 -3.72 -0.02
CA PRO A 230 -8.26 -2.71 -1.06
C PRO A 230 -9.35 -1.69 -0.70
N MET A 231 -9.14 -0.43 -1.08
CA MET A 231 -10.07 0.65 -0.70
C MET A 231 -11.40 0.63 -1.44
N ASP A 232 -11.51 -0.17 -2.48
CA ASP A 232 -12.74 -0.45 -3.23
C ASP A 232 -13.39 -1.78 -2.84
N ALA A 233 -12.93 -2.42 -1.76
CA ALA A 233 -13.48 -3.70 -1.31
C ALA A 233 -15.00 -3.60 -1.07
N PRO A 234 -15.80 -4.58 -1.55
CA PRO A 234 -17.24 -4.58 -1.35
C PRO A 234 -17.62 -4.49 0.13
N GLY A 235 -18.46 -3.49 0.48
CA GLY A 235 -18.92 -3.25 1.85
C GLY A 235 -17.99 -2.41 2.73
N LEU A 236 -16.80 -2.07 2.27
CA LEU A 236 -15.93 -1.12 2.95
C LEU A 236 -16.49 0.30 2.83
N LYS A 237 -16.53 1.03 3.96
CA LYS A 237 -17.02 2.42 4.02
C LYS A 237 -16.08 3.28 4.85
#